data_ed16e9602710a4b72b3e0fe607fa51f1
#
_entry.id   ed16e9602710a4b72b3e0fe607fa51f1
#
_cell.length_a   1.000
_cell.length_b   1.000
_cell.length_c   1.000
_cell.angle_alpha   90.00
_cell.angle_beta   90.00
_cell.angle_gamma   90.00
#
_symmetry.space_group_name_H-M   'P 1'
#
loop_
_entity.id
_entity.type
_entity.pdbx_description
1 polymer ?
#
loop_
_entity_poly.entity_id
_entity_poly.type
_entity_poly.pdbx_seq_one_letter_code
_entity_poly.pdbx_strand_id
1 'polypeptide(L)'
;MIGDVLASSIICNNLKKMYPDANVDYMVYKHTIPVIENNPNINEIVIFEEKYRQSKWEFFKFLLQIRKRKYDIVIDVYGKIESNLIVLFSGADKKIGLYKKRSSFLFTDTVIENYSATSEAGAAIDNRLNLLSPLQPKIALDNKPKIFLTEKEIQNGKEVLLQNNIDFSKKIFMISIVGSEVKKTYPKEYMAKVLDFIVAKTDATLLFNYIPKQYDAVKEIVDLCAPSTQNNSKIEIVPGSIRDFLSITYHCNALIGNEGGAVNMAKAIDIPTFTIFSTWIIKEAWNSFENGSTNVSVHLQDFKPEIYKGKYAFEFKNEALSLYQEFTPDLFENQLLQFIQNN
;
A
#
# COMPACT_ATOMS: atom_id res chain seq x y z
N MET A 1 -0.46 2.43 -9.40
CA MET A 1 -0.64 3.06 -8.05
C MET A 1 0.57 2.73 -7.18
N ILE A 2 0.82 3.48 -6.09
CA ILE A 2 1.99 3.27 -5.21
C ILE A 2 1.96 1.85 -4.59
N GLY A 3 0.80 1.42 -4.10
CA GLY A 3 0.64 0.08 -3.53
C GLY A 3 0.95 -1.06 -4.51
N ASP A 4 0.59 -0.91 -5.79
CA ASP A 4 0.91 -1.93 -6.82
C ASP A 4 2.41 -2.04 -7.05
N VAL A 5 3.13 -0.90 -7.09
CA VAL A 5 4.58 -0.88 -7.27
C VAL A 5 5.27 -1.52 -6.07
N LEU A 6 4.84 -1.17 -4.85
CA LEU A 6 5.36 -1.79 -3.64
C LEU A 6 5.11 -3.31 -3.63
N ALA A 7 3.88 -3.75 -3.89
CA ALA A 7 3.56 -5.18 -3.95
C ALA A 7 4.36 -5.91 -5.02
N SER A 8 4.62 -5.27 -6.17
CA SER A 8 5.36 -5.88 -7.28
C SER A 8 6.88 -5.87 -7.08
N SER A 9 7.43 -5.03 -6.19
CA SER A 9 8.87 -5.00 -5.89
C SER A 9 9.38 -6.33 -5.33
N ILE A 10 8.49 -7.14 -4.77
CA ILE A 10 8.78 -8.49 -4.27
C ILE A 10 9.35 -9.41 -5.37
N ILE A 11 8.99 -9.17 -6.63
CA ILE A 11 9.53 -9.89 -7.78
C ILE A 11 11.03 -9.63 -7.88
N CYS A 12 11.47 -8.37 -7.74
CA CYS A 12 12.89 -8.02 -7.78
C CYS A 12 13.66 -8.69 -6.64
N ASN A 13 13.10 -8.70 -5.43
CA ASN A 13 13.70 -9.33 -4.26
C ASN A 13 13.91 -10.85 -4.49
N ASN A 14 12.90 -11.52 -5.01
CA ASN A 14 12.95 -12.94 -5.30
C ASN A 14 13.84 -13.29 -6.51
N LEU A 15 13.86 -12.45 -7.55
CA LEU A 15 14.79 -12.63 -8.68
C LEU A 15 16.24 -12.58 -8.20
N LYS A 16 16.61 -11.61 -7.35
CA LYS A 16 17.96 -11.56 -6.76
C LYS A 16 18.28 -12.76 -5.88
N LYS A 17 17.29 -13.27 -5.14
CA LYS A 17 17.43 -14.47 -4.33
C LYS A 17 17.62 -15.73 -5.17
N MET A 18 16.92 -15.83 -6.31
CA MET A 18 17.06 -16.93 -7.26
C MET A 18 18.34 -16.83 -8.09
N TYR A 19 18.73 -15.63 -8.47
CA TYR A 19 19.85 -15.32 -9.36
C TYR A 19 20.67 -14.15 -8.76
N PRO A 20 21.58 -14.44 -7.80
CA PRO A 20 22.31 -13.37 -7.07
C PRO A 20 23.10 -12.43 -7.97
N ASP A 21 23.65 -12.93 -9.06
CA ASP A 21 24.48 -12.18 -10.02
C ASP A 21 23.64 -11.47 -11.10
N ALA A 22 22.33 -11.69 -11.17
CA ALA A 22 21.49 -11.05 -12.19
C ALA A 22 21.39 -9.54 -11.99
N ASN A 23 21.38 -8.78 -13.08
CA ASN A 23 20.98 -7.39 -13.07
C ASN A 23 19.44 -7.32 -13.15
N VAL A 24 18.83 -6.72 -12.15
CA VAL A 24 17.36 -6.57 -12.05
C VAL A 24 17.02 -5.09 -12.18
N ASP A 25 16.40 -4.72 -13.29
CA ASP A 25 15.88 -3.38 -13.52
C ASP A 25 14.37 -3.36 -13.25
N TYR A 26 13.89 -2.27 -12.65
CA TYR A 26 12.47 -2.12 -12.36
C TYR A 26 11.89 -0.88 -13.02
N MET A 27 10.94 -1.07 -13.93
CA MET A 27 10.29 0.03 -14.66
C MET A 27 9.07 0.54 -13.91
N VAL A 28 9.05 1.83 -13.61
CA VAL A 28 7.99 2.49 -12.84
C VAL A 28 7.74 3.94 -13.30
N TYR A 29 6.64 4.52 -12.86
CA TYR A 29 6.42 5.97 -12.95
C TYR A 29 7.20 6.70 -11.86
N LYS A 30 7.70 7.90 -12.17
CA LYS A 30 8.52 8.72 -11.27
C LYS A 30 7.91 8.91 -9.87
N HIS A 31 6.60 9.15 -9.79
CA HIS A 31 5.89 9.39 -8.52
C HIS A 31 5.81 8.15 -7.60
N THR A 32 6.17 6.98 -8.09
CA THR A 32 6.16 5.72 -7.31
C THR A 32 7.56 5.28 -6.85
N ILE A 33 8.62 5.98 -7.25
CA ILE A 33 9.99 5.68 -6.85
C ILE A 33 10.17 5.62 -5.32
N PRO A 34 9.56 6.51 -4.52
CA PRO A 34 9.80 6.54 -3.08
C PRO A 34 9.56 5.21 -2.34
N VAL A 35 8.74 4.31 -2.86
CA VAL A 35 8.48 3.00 -2.20
C VAL A 35 9.46 1.90 -2.60
N ILE A 36 10.32 2.15 -3.57
CA ILE A 36 11.34 1.19 -4.03
C ILE A 36 12.75 1.75 -3.97
N GLU A 37 12.89 3.02 -3.62
CA GLU A 37 14.17 3.68 -3.43
C GLU A 37 15.00 2.96 -2.37
N ASN A 38 16.33 2.89 -2.59
CA ASN A 38 17.28 2.16 -1.75
C ASN A 38 17.04 0.63 -1.67
N ASN A 39 16.20 0.05 -2.52
CA ASN A 39 16.04 -1.41 -2.54
C ASN A 39 17.31 -2.06 -3.13
N PRO A 40 18.09 -2.84 -2.33
CA PRO A 40 19.35 -3.42 -2.78
C PRO A 40 19.17 -4.49 -3.88
N ASN A 41 17.95 -4.93 -4.10
CA ASN A 41 17.60 -5.93 -5.11
C ASN A 41 17.20 -5.32 -6.46
N ILE A 42 17.27 -3.99 -6.61
CA ILE A 42 17.01 -3.28 -7.85
C ILE A 42 18.31 -2.61 -8.29
N ASN A 43 18.83 -3.00 -9.46
CA ASN A 43 20.06 -2.42 -10.01
C ASN A 43 19.80 -1.07 -10.66
N GLU A 44 18.73 -0.94 -11.44
CA GLU A 44 18.35 0.32 -12.07
C GLU A 44 16.83 0.53 -12.02
N ILE A 45 16.43 1.77 -11.70
CA ILE A 45 15.03 2.20 -11.79
C ILE A 45 14.83 2.83 -13.16
N VAL A 46 14.10 2.15 -14.04
CA VAL A 46 13.76 2.65 -15.38
C VAL A 46 12.49 3.48 -15.29
N ILE A 47 12.59 4.78 -15.57
CA ILE A 47 11.44 5.69 -15.44
C ILE A 47 10.61 5.65 -16.72
N PHE A 48 9.33 5.26 -16.60
CA PHE A 48 8.34 5.45 -17.65
C PHE A 48 7.76 6.85 -17.55
N GLU A 49 8.17 7.75 -18.46
CA GLU A 49 7.78 9.15 -18.45
C GLU A 49 6.41 9.37 -19.11
N GLU A 50 5.68 10.38 -18.67
CA GLU A 50 4.35 10.73 -19.22
C GLU A 50 4.41 11.10 -20.71
N LYS A 51 5.52 11.66 -21.18
CA LYS A 51 5.72 11.96 -22.62
C LYS A 51 5.59 10.75 -23.53
N TYR A 52 5.86 9.52 -23.02
CA TYR A 52 5.71 8.29 -23.80
C TYR A 52 4.25 7.92 -24.06
N ARG A 53 3.32 8.40 -23.26
CA ARG A 53 1.88 8.26 -23.50
C ARG A 53 1.35 9.36 -24.43
N GLN A 54 1.96 10.53 -24.39
CA GLN A 54 1.51 11.69 -25.18
C GLN A 54 2.07 11.69 -26.61
N SER A 55 3.27 11.12 -26.83
CA SER A 55 3.95 11.10 -28.13
C SER A 55 4.35 9.68 -28.53
N LYS A 56 3.76 9.21 -29.64
CA LYS A 56 4.11 7.90 -30.25
C LYS A 56 5.58 7.83 -30.65
N TRP A 57 6.16 8.97 -31.07
CA TRP A 57 7.58 9.05 -31.47
C TRP A 57 8.51 8.93 -30.28
N GLU A 58 8.22 9.62 -29.18
CA GLU A 58 9.02 9.47 -27.96
C GLU A 58 8.89 8.05 -27.38
N PHE A 59 7.69 7.47 -27.45
CA PHE A 59 7.49 6.09 -27.05
C PHE A 59 8.28 5.12 -27.93
N PHE A 60 8.28 5.30 -29.25
CA PHE A 60 9.06 4.46 -30.16
C PHE A 60 10.56 4.54 -29.86
N LYS A 61 11.10 5.72 -29.64
CA LYS A 61 12.50 5.88 -29.20
C LYS A 61 12.78 5.13 -27.90
N PHE A 62 11.86 5.21 -26.94
CA PHE A 62 11.97 4.47 -25.69
C PHE A 62 11.98 2.95 -25.91
N LEU A 63 11.12 2.42 -26.77
CA LEU A 63 11.13 0.99 -27.12
C LEU A 63 12.48 0.55 -27.71
N LEU A 64 13.11 1.38 -28.55
CA LEU A 64 14.45 1.10 -29.07
C LEU A 64 15.53 1.12 -27.97
N GLN A 65 15.38 1.99 -26.95
CA GLN A 65 16.27 2.00 -25.79
C GLN A 65 16.12 0.71 -24.98
N ILE A 66 14.89 0.26 -24.74
CA ILE A 66 14.61 -1.01 -24.05
C ILE A 66 15.27 -2.18 -24.81
N ARG A 67 15.12 -2.24 -26.14
CA ARG A 67 15.74 -3.31 -26.94
C ARG A 67 17.26 -3.34 -26.83
N LYS A 68 17.91 -2.18 -26.72
CA LYS A 68 19.37 -2.07 -26.57
C LYS A 68 19.88 -2.60 -25.23
N ARG A 69 19.02 -2.72 -24.21
CA ARG A 69 19.38 -3.27 -22.90
C ARG A 69 19.58 -4.80 -22.91
N LYS A 70 19.05 -5.50 -23.93
CA LYS A 70 19.23 -6.94 -24.16
C LYS A 70 18.87 -7.78 -22.92
N TYR A 71 17.69 -7.55 -22.39
CA TYR A 71 17.18 -8.35 -21.27
C TYR A 71 16.96 -9.80 -21.68
N ASP A 72 17.39 -10.75 -20.85
CA ASP A 72 17.11 -12.19 -21.03
C ASP A 72 15.65 -12.49 -20.67
N ILE A 73 15.15 -11.85 -19.61
CA ILE A 73 13.80 -12.06 -19.05
C ILE A 73 13.09 -10.71 -18.89
N VAL A 74 11.84 -10.65 -19.31
CA VAL A 74 10.94 -9.51 -19.03
C VAL A 74 9.67 -10.03 -18.39
N ILE A 75 9.30 -9.44 -17.26
CA ILE A 75 8.08 -9.77 -16.50
C ILE A 75 7.14 -8.58 -16.50
N ASP A 76 5.97 -8.72 -17.11
CA ASP A 76 4.94 -7.67 -17.15
C ASP A 76 3.86 -7.92 -16.10
N VAL A 77 3.87 -7.09 -15.06
CA VAL A 77 2.87 -7.09 -13.98
C VAL A 77 1.67 -6.20 -14.31
N TYR A 78 1.84 -5.25 -15.22
CA TYR A 78 0.85 -4.19 -15.49
C TYR A 78 -0.19 -4.62 -16.53
N GLY A 79 0.23 -5.31 -17.59
CA GLY A 79 -0.64 -5.87 -18.63
C GLY A 79 -1.51 -4.84 -19.35
N LYS A 80 -0.96 -3.65 -19.62
CA LYS A 80 -1.60 -2.59 -20.44
C LYS A 80 -0.95 -2.52 -21.82
N ILE A 81 -1.54 -1.76 -22.72
CA ILE A 81 -1.07 -1.65 -24.12
C ILE A 81 0.40 -1.23 -24.16
N GLU A 82 0.77 -0.22 -23.38
CA GLU A 82 2.13 0.29 -23.35
C GLU A 82 3.12 -0.78 -22.86
N SER A 83 2.80 -1.48 -21.76
CA SER A 83 3.67 -2.54 -21.24
C SER A 83 3.76 -3.73 -22.19
N ASN A 84 2.66 -4.12 -22.84
CA ASN A 84 2.66 -5.17 -23.87
C ASN A 84 3.59 -4.82 -25.04
N LEU A 85 3.61 -3.57 -25.50
CA LEU A 85 4.53 -3.11 -26.53
C LEU A 85 5.99 -3.14 -26.06
N ILE A 86 6.25 -2.77 -24.79
CA ILE A 86 7.58 -2.87 -24.20
C ILE A 86 8.05 -4.33 -24.17
N VAL A 87 7.20 -5.26 -23.75
CA VAL A 87 7.49 -6.71 -23.77
C VAL A 87 7.80 -7.18 -25.20
N LEU A 88 6.98 -6.81 -26.19
CA LEU A 88 7.19 -7.19 -27.59
C LEU A 88 8.55 -6.70 -28.12
N PHE A 89 8.86 -5.41 -27.89
CA PHE A 89 10.06 -4.77 -28.40
C PHE A 89 11.32 -5.09 -27.59
N SER A 90 11.22 -5.61 -26.37
CA SER A 90 12.37 -5.93 -25.52
C SER A 90 13.37 -6.88 -26.20
N GLY A 91 12.87 -7.78 -27.00
CA GLY A 91 13.68 -8.83 -27.63
C GLY A 91 14.13 -9.91 -26.64
N ALA A 92 13.58 -9.93 -25.42
CA ALA A 92 13.89 -10.94 -24.42
C ALA A 92 13.48 -12.33 -24.88
N ASP A 93 14.30 -13.34 -24.53
CA ASP A 93 14.00 -14.74 -24.84
C ASP A 93 12.82 -15.24 -24.01
N LYS A 94 12.74 -14.82 -22.74
CA LYS A 94 11.64 -15.17 -21.84
C LYS A 94 10.79 -13.94 -21.49
N LYS A 95 9.50 -14.03 -21.78
CA LYS A 95 8.50 -12.96 -21.60
C LYS A 95 7.35 -13.51 -20.78
N ILE A 96 7.23 -13.05 -19.54
CA ILE A 96 6.25 -13.57 -18.59
C ILE A 96 5.22 -12.49 -18.29
N GLY A 97 3.93 -12.86 -18.25
CA GLY A 97 2.86 -11.91 -17.91
C GLY A 97 1.58 -12.61 -17.46
N LEU A 98 0.61 -11.81 -17.04
CA LEU A 98 -0.72 -12.32 -16.70
C LEU A 98 -1.47 -12.74 -17.97
N TYR A 99 -2.15 -13.88 -17.91
CA TYR A 99 -2.96 -14.35 -19.03
C TYR A 99 -4.10 -13.39 -19.33
N LYS A 100 -4.11 -12.88 -20.56
CA LYS A 100 -5.23 -12.10 -21.12
C LYS A 100 -5.46 -12.57 -22.55
N LYS A 101 -6.68 -13.01 -22.87
CA LYS A 101 -7.04 -13.57 -24.21
C LYS A 101 -6.52 -12.75 -25.39
N ARG A 102 -6.47 -11.41 -25.26
CA ARG A 102 -6.08 -10.50 -26.34
C ARG A 102 -4.58 -10.24 -26.48
N SER A 103 -3.79 -10.57 -25.47
CA SER A 103 -2.34 -10.25 -25.45
C SER A 103 -1.44 -11.43 -25.07
N SER A 104 -1.99 -12.60 -24.73
CA SER A 104 -1.22 -13.77 -24.32
C SER A 104 -0.18 -14.22 -25.36
N PHE A 105 -0.45 -14.00 -26.65
CA PHE A 105 0.47 -14.34 -27.74
C PHE A 105 1.78 -13.53 -27.75
N LEU A 106 1.86 -12.44 -26.98
CA LEU A 106 3.07 -11.62 -26.85
C LEU A 106 4.07 -12.19 -25.84
N PHE A 107 3.65 -13.14 -25.03
CA PHE A 107 4.41 -13.73 -23.95
C PHE A 107 4.84 -15.15 -24.31
N THR A 108 6.00 -15.58 -23.82
CA THR A 108 6.42 -16.99 -23.88
C THR A 108 5.68 -17.81 -22.83
N ASP A 109 5.40 -17.19 -21.69
CA ASP A 109 4.73 -17.82 -20.56
C ASP A 109 3.67 -16.88 -20.00
N THR A 110 2.49 -17.40 -19.71
CA THR A 110 1.42 -16.63 -19.06
C THR A 110 0.93 -17.34 -17.81
N VAL A 111 0.53 -16.52 -16.81
CA VAL A 111 0.03 -17.01 -15.54
C VAL A 111 -1.40 -16.51 -15.34
N ILE A 112 -2.29 -17.38 -14.87
CA ILE A 112 -3.68 -17.03 -14.59
C ILE A 112 -3.75 -16.30 -13.22
N GLU A 113 -4.42 -15.16 -13.20
CA GLU A 113 -4.68 -14.42 -11.98
C GLU A 113 -5.73 -15.14 -11.12
N ASN A 114 -5.44 -15.30 -9.82
CA ASN A 114 -6.36 -15.87 -8.85
C ASN A 114 -6.90 -14.74 -7.95
N TYR A 115 -8.21 -14.70 -7.77
CA TYR A 115 -8.87 -13.70 -6.90
C TYR A 115 -8.94 -14.14 -5.43
N SER A 116 -8.68 -15.42 -5.14
CA SER A 116 -8.59 -15.93 -3.78
C SER A 116 -7.16 -15.95 -3.30
N ALA A 117 -6.91 -15.48 -2.08
CA ALA A 117 -5.61 -15.58 -1.44
C ALA A 117 -5.23 -17.05 -1.20
N THR A 118 -3.97 -17.38 -1.46
CA THR A 118 -3.39 -18.70 -1.19
C THR A 118 -2.42 -18.67 -0.01
N SER A 119 -2.07 -17.46 0.44
CA SER A 119 -1.20 -17.22 1.59
C SER A 119 -1.71 -16.03 2.43
N GLU A 120 -1.10 -15.82 3.58
CA GLU A 120 -1.34 -14.65 4.44
C GLU A 120 -0.97 -13.30 3.77
N ALA A 121 -0.18 -13.34 2.70
CA ALA A 121 0.21 -12.15 1.95
C ALA A 121 -0.96 -11.53 1.16
N GLY A 122 -2.03 -12.30 0.94
CA GLY A 122 -3.19 -11.86 0.18
C GLY A 122 -3.06 -12.07 -1.33
N ALA A 123 -4.19 -12.16 -2.03
CA ALA A 123 -4.25 -12.50 -3.45
C ALA A 123 -3.41 -11.55 -4.33
N ALA A 124 -3.34 -10.27 -3.96
CA ALA A 124 -2.55 -9.30 -4.72
C ALA A 124 -1.05 -9.63 -4.77
N ILE A 125 -0.48 -10.10 -3.67
CA ILE A 125 0.94 -10.50 -3.59
C ILE A 125 1.13 -11.89 -4.18
N ASP A 126 0.25 -12.84 -3.87
CA ASP A 126 0.30 -14.21 -4.40
C ASP A 126 0.35 -14.21 -5.94
N ASN A 127 -0.45 -13.37 -6.59
CA ASN A 127 -0.44 -13.23 -8.05
C ASN A 127 0.88 -12.65 -8.59
N ARG A 128 1.56 -11.77 -7.85
CA ARG A 128 2.88 -11.27 -8.24
C ARG A 128 3.93 -12.37 -8.13
N LEU A 129 3.91 -13.13 -7.04
CA LEU A 129 4.81 -14.28 -6.86
C LEU A 129 4.56 -15.37 -7.90
N ASN A 130 3.31 -15.59 -8.27
CA ASN A 130 2.96 -16.58 -9.28
C ASN A 130 3.57 -16.25 -10.65
N LEU A 131 3.87 -14.98 -10.97
CA LEU A 131 4.61 -14.60 -12.18
C LEU A 131 6.04 -15.19 -12.22
N LEU A 132 6.57 -15.63 -11.09
CA LEU A 132 7.87 -16.30 -11.03
C LEU A 132 7.77 -17.81 -11.28
N SER A 133 6.59 -18.43 -11.29
CA SER A 133 6.40 -19.87 -11.46
C SER A 133 7.00 -20.42 -12.77
N PRO A 134 6.98 -19.70 -13.94
CA PRO A 134 7.62 -20.19 -15.15
C PRO A 134 9.16 -20.26 -15.06
N LEU A 135 9.75 -19.62 -14.04
CA LEU A 135 11.20 -19.71 -13.75
C LEU A 135 11.56 -20.91 -12.87
N GLN A 136 10.57 -21.69 -12.44
CA GLN A 136 10.73 -22.90 -11.61
C GLN A 136 11.62 -22.68 -10.38
N PRO A 137 11.24 -21.77 -9.46
CA PRO A 137 12.06 -21.44 -8.29
C PRO A 137 12.33 -22.69 -7.44
N LYS A 138 13.61 -22.93 -7.13
CA LYS A 138 14.06 -24.05 -6.28
C LYS A 138 14.23 -23.63 -4.82
N ILE A 139 13.80 -22.42 -4.47
CA ILE A 139 13.90 -21.82 -3.13
C ILE A 139 12.54 -21.36 -2.67
N ALA A 140 12.36 -21.22 -1.37
CA ALA A 140 11.19 -20.55 -0.80
C ALA A 140 11.21 -19.06 -1.18
N LEU A 141 10.13 -18.57 -1.78
CA LEU A 141 9.99 -17.17 -2.15
C LEU A 141 9.58 -16.33 -0.93
N ASP A 142 10.16 -15.15 -0.82
CA ASP A 142 9.74 -14.16 0.17
C ASP A 142 8.41 -13.57 -0.27
N ASN A 143 7.45 -13.48 0.65
CA ASN A 143 6.11 -12.98 0.36
C ASN A 143 5.85 -11.57 0.92
N LYS A 144 6.77 -11.00 1.70
CA LYS A 144 6.58 -9.69 2.35
C LYS A 144 7.30 -8.57 1.57
N PRO A 145 6.58 -7.62 0.96
CA PRO A 145 7.18 -6.41 0.40
C PRO A 145 7.90 -5.60 1.47
N LYS A 146 9.03 -4.98 1.12
CA LYS A 146 9.83 -4.15 2.03
C LYS A 146 10.14 -2.81 1.42
N ILE A 147 10.12 -1.77 2.25
CA ILE A 147 10.65 -0.45 1.94
C ILE A 147 11.95 -0.27 2.74
N PHE A 148 12.98 0.19 2.06
CA PHE A 148 14.31 0.36 2.64
C PHE A 148 14.54 1.82 2.98
N LEU A 149 14.49 2.15 4.27
CA LEU A 149 14.87 3.47 4.78
C LEU A 149 16.35 3.48 5.10
N THR A 150 17.03 4.58 4.79
CA THR A 150 18.39 4.82 5.24
C THR A 150 18.40 5.27 6.70
N GLU A 151 19.51 5.05 7.42
CA GLU A 151 19.69 5.54 8.79
C GLU A 151 19.47 7.06 8.88
N LYS A 152 19.91 7.81 7.86
CA LYS A 152 19.71 9.26 7.78
C LYS A 152 18.22 9.63 7.70
N GLU A 153 17.43 8.91 6.92
CA GLU A 153 15.97 9.16 6.85
C GLU A 153 15.28 8.85 8.17
N ILE A 154 15.64 7.73 8.80
CA ILE A 154 15.13 7.36 10.13
C ILE A 154 15.48 8.44 11.14
N GLN A 155 16.73 8.91 11.17
CA GLN A 155 17.16 9.97 12.08
C GLN A 155 16.43 11.30 11.79
N ASN A 156 16.26 11.67 10.53
CA ASN A 156 15.51 12.88 10.16
C ASN A 156 14.05 12.81 10.66
N GLY A 157 13.38 11.67 10.52
CA GLY A 157 12.02 11.48 11.04
C GLY A 157 11.95 11.70 12.56
N LYS A 158 12.94 11.18 13.29
CA LYS A 158 13.07 11.41 14.75
C LYS A 158 13.27 12.89 15.09
N GLU A 159 14.13 13.57 14.35
CA GLU A 159 14.41 15.00 14.57
C GLU A 159 13.18 15.87 14.34
N VAL A 160 12.37 15.56 13.30
CA VAL A 160 11.09 16.26 13.07
C VAL A 160 10.18 16.11 14.29
N LEU A 161 10.06 14.92 14.86
CA LEU A 161 9.23 14.69 16.03
C LEU A 161 9.76 15.41 17.27
N LEU A 162 11.07 15.39 17.52
CA LEU A 162 11.70 16.10 18.64
C LEU A 162 11.54 17.62 18.54
N GLN A 163 11.73 18.20 17.34
CA GLN A 163 11.55 19.63 17.09
C GLN A 163 10.11 20.10 17.33
N ASN A 164 9.14 19.20 17.17
CA ASN A 164 7.73 19.47 17.46
C ASN A 164 7.31 19.04 18.89
N ASN A 165 8.28 18.82 19.79
CA ASN A 165 8.07 18.48 21.19
C ASN A 165 7.21 17.21 21.39
N ILE A 166 7.35 16.21 20.50
CA ILE A 166 6.68 14.92 20.67
C ILE A 166 7.33 14.14 21.80
N ASP A 167 6.52 13.73 22.76
CA ASP A 167 6.94 12.93 23.91
C ASP A 167 6.99 11.43 23.56
N PHE A 168 8.19 10.88 23.41
CA PHE A 168 8.41 9.47 23.11
C PHE A 168 8.14 8.53 24.30
N SER A 169 7.82 9.05 25.48
CA SER A 169 7.35 8.23 26.60
C SER A 169 5.89 7.80 26.45
N LYS A 170 5.13 8.51 25.60
CA LYS A 170 3.75 8.20 25.23
C LYS A 170 3.71 7.38 23.94
N LYS A 171 2.60 6.65 23.77
CA LYS A 171 2.32 6.02 22.45
C LYS A 171 2.11 7.10 21.40
N ILE A 172 2.60 6.84 20.20
CA ILE A 172 2.46 7.71 19.03
C ILE A 172 1.78 6.89 17.93
N PHE A 173 0.61 7.33 17.49
CA PHE A 173 -0.09 6.67 16.39
C PHE A 173 -0.15 7.56 15.16
N MET A 174 0.22 6.98 14.01
CA MET A 174 -0.01 7.58 12.71
C MET A 174 -1.44 7.28 12.26
N ILE A 175 -2.20 8.29 11.92
CA ILE A 175 -3.62 8.16 11.55
C ILE A 175 -3.78 8.32 10.04
N SER A 176 -4.29 7.28 9.36
CA SER A 176 -4.79 7.35 7.98
C SER A 176 -6.22 7.91 8.02
N ILE A 177 -6.30 9.24 8.23
CA ILE A 177 -7.55 9.93 8.63
C ILE A 177 -8.57 10.05 7.50
N VAL A 178 -8.10 10.21 6.25
CA VAL A 178 -8.94 10.32 5.05
C VAL A 178 -8.46 9.36 3.97
N GLY A 179 -9.40 8.76 3.24
CA GLY A 179 -9.10 7.91 2.10
C GLY A 179 -8.77 8.69 0.83
N SER A 180 -8.46 7.96 -0.25
CA SER A 180 -8.15 8.56 -1.56
C SER A 180 -9.36 9.15 -2.28
N GLU A 181 -10.56 8.76 -1.90
CA GLU A 181 -11.85 9.24 -2.41
C GLU A 181 -12.91 9.17 -1.29
N VAL A 182 -14.00 9.90 -1.46
CA VAL A 182 -15.07 9.99 -0.44
C VAL A 182 -15.62 8.60 -0.07
N LYS A 183 -15.84 7.73 -1.07
CA LYS A 183 -16.33 6.35 -0.85
C LYS A 183 -15.34 5.43 -0.10
N LYS A 184 -14.10 5.87 0.08
CA LYS A 184 -13.04 5.19 0.82
C LYS A 184 -12.67 5.91 2.11
N THR A 185 -13.41 6.93 2.46
CA THR A 185 -13.19 7.71 3.68
C THR A 185 -14.26 7.32 4.70
N TYR A 186 -13.84 6.83 5.85
CA TYR A 186 -14.72 6.53 6.97
C TYR A 186 -15.39 7.84 7.43
N PRO A 187 -16.71 7.84 7.76
CA PRO A 187 -17.44 9.05 8.10
C PRO A 187 -16.76 9.88 9.18
N LYS A 188 -16.72 11.18 9.02
CA LYS A 188 -15.98 12.09 9.89
C LYS A 188 -16.40 12.00 11.36
N GLU A 189 -17.68 11.88 11.62
CA GLU A 189 -18.25 11.74 12.97
C GLU A 189 -17.83 10.41 13.62
N TYR A 190 -17.69 9.37 12.82
CA TYR A 190 -17.25 8.06 13.28
C TYR A 190 -15.73 8.01 13.47
N MET A 191 -14.97 8.65 12.56
CA MET A 191 -13.54 8.78 12.73
C MET A 191 -13.21 9.58 13.99
N ALA A 192 -13.91 10.68 14.27
CA ALA A 192 -13.74 11.44 15.51
C ALA A 192 -13.96 10.57 16.77
N LYS A 193 -15.00 9.72 16.78
CA LYS A 193 -15.24 8.78 17.88
C LYS A 193 -14.10 7.75 18.03
N VAL A 194 -13.55 7.25 16.90
CA VAL A 194 -12.39 6.34 16.91
C VAL A 194 -11.18 7.04 17.55
N LEU A 195 -10.90 8.29 17.17
CA LEU A 195 -9.79 9.07 17.74
C LEU A 195 -9.98 9.34 19.23
N ASP A 196 -11.21 9.74 19.66
CA ASP A 196 -11.56 9.95 21.06
C ASP A 196 -11.36 8.67 21.88
N PHE A 197 -11.79 7.54 21.34
CA PHE A 197 -11.59 6.24 22.00
C PHE A 197 -10.11 5.92 22.19
N ILE A 198 -9.28 6.11 21.15
CA ILE A 198 -7.82 5.86 21.21
C ILE A 198 -7.20 6.72 22.31
N VAL A 199 -7.44 8.03 22.30
CA VAL A 199 -6.83 8.95 23.28
C VAL A 199 -7.34 8.68 24.70
N ALA A 200 -8.63 8.43 24.86
CA ALA A 200 -9.20 8.11 26.18
C ALA A 200 -8.60 6.83 26.81
N LYS A 201 -8.15 5.87 25.98
CA LYS A 201 -7.59 4.59 26.46
C LYS A 201 -6.07 4.59 26.59
N THR A 202 -5.35 5.49 25.92
CA THR A 202 -3.89 5.44 25.82
C THR A 202 -3.17 6.74 26.15
N ASP A 203 -3.87 7.87 26.16
CA ASP A 203 -3.28 9.24 26.20
C ASP A 203 -2.23 9.45 25.08
N ALA A 204 -2.40 8.77 23.94
CA ALA A 204 -1.44 8.77 22.84
C ALA A 204 -1.42 10.11 22.10
N THR A 205 -0.26 10.43 21.52
CA THR A 205 -0.12 11.48 20.52
C THR A 205 -0.58 10.96 19.15
N LEU A 206 -1.39 11.75 18.45
CA LEU A 206 -1.89 11.43 17.12
C LEU A 206 -1.20 12.29 16.07
N LEU A 207 -0.54 11.62 15.11
CA LEU A 207 0.01 12.21 13.88
C LEU A 207 -0.91 11.85 12.72
N PHE A 208 -0.93 12.65 11.65
CA PHE A 208 -1.91 12.47 10.59
C PHE A 208 -1.26 12.34 9.22
N ASN A 209 -1.65 11.31 8.46
CA ASN A 209 -1.26 11.14 7.07
C ASN A 209 -2.28 11.81 6.15
N TYR A 210 -1.92 12.95 5.58
CA TYR A 210 -2.73 13.67 4.61
C TYR A 210 -1.87 14.57 3.71
N ILE A 211 -2.42 15.02 2.60
CA ILE A 211 -1.77 15.99 1.72
C ILE A 211 -2.36 17.39 1.95
N PRO A 212 -1.62 18.50 1.67
CA PRO A 212 -2.05 19.86 2.02
C PRO A 212 -3.46 20.23 1.59
N LYS A 213 -3.93 19.74 0.43
CA LYS A 213 -5.31 19.98 -0.04
C LYS A 213 -6.41 19.30 0.80
N GLN A 214 -6.06 18.39 1.69
CA GLN A 214 -6.98 17.68 2.58
C GLN A 214 -7.03 18.32 3.98
N TYR A 215 -6.26 19.38 4.23
CA TYR A 215 -6.15 20.00 5.54
C TYR A 215 -7.51 20.35 6.17
N ASP A 216 -8.39 20.99 5.41
CA ASP A 216 -9.71 21.39 5.91
C ASP A 216 -10.55 20.19 6.36
N ALA A 217 -10.53 19.10 5.59
CA ALA A 217 -11.23 17.87 5.95
C ALA A 217 -10.64 17.19 7.20
N VAL A 218 -9.32 17.26 7.38
CA VAL A 218 -8.65 16.74 8.58
C VAL A 218 -9.01 17.60 9.79
N LYS A 219 -8.93 18.92 9.64
CA LYS A 219 -9.29 19.87 10.69
C LYS A 219 -10.75 19.70 11.13
N GLU A 220 -11.66 19.53 10.18
CA GLU A 220 -13.07 19.30 10.48
C GLU A 220 -13.28 18.04 11.35
N ILE A 221 -12.55 16.95 11.08
CA ILE A 221 -12.63 15.74 11.90
C ILE A 221 -12.08 15.99 13.31
N VAL A 222 -10.93 16.67 13.42
CA VAL A 222 -10.31 16.93 14.71
C VAL A 222 -11.16 17.92 15.53
N ASP A 223 -11.79 18.90 14.91
CA ASP A 223 -12.71 19.85 15.59
C ASP A 223 -13.96 19.15 16.17
N LEU A 224 -14.36 17.99 15.63
CA LEU A 224 -15.44 17.16 16.17
C LEU A 224 -15.03 16.32 17.39
N CYS A 225 -13.72 16.18 17.64
CA CYS A 225 -13.22 15.37 18.75
C CYS A 225 -13.35 16.09 20.11
N ALA A 226 -13.28 15.31 21.17
CA ALA A 226 -13.20 15.82 22.55
C ALA A 226 -11.94 16.70 22.76
N PRO A 227 -11.94 17.67 23.68
CA PRO A 227 -10.82 18.57 23.95
C PRO A 227 -9.50 17.85 24.24
N SER A 228 -9.53 16.71 24.93
CA SER A 228 -8.33 15.88 25.19
C SER A 228 -7.72 15.35 23.89
N THR A 229 -8.55 14.90 22.97
CA THR A 229 -8.11 14.39 21.66
C THR A 229 -7.57 15.52 20.79
N GLN A 230 -8.22 16.67 20.78
CA GLN A 230 -7.72 17.85 20.06
C GLN A 230 -6.32 18.26 20.56
N ASN A 231 -6.07 18.27 21.87
CA ASN A 231 -4.77 18.61 22.46
C ASN A 231 -3.67 17.60 22.08
N ASN A 232 -4.02 16.32 21.93
CA ASN A 232 -3.10 15.25 21.56
C ASN A 232 -2.94 15.10 20.03
N SER A 233 -3.72 15.84 19.23
CA SER A 233 -3.68 15.82 17.77
C SER A 233 -2.66 16.83 17.23
N LYS A 234 -1.68 16.36 16.44
CA LYS A 234 -0.61 17.17 15.85
C LYS A 234 -0.81 17.31 14.35
N ILE A 235 -1.86 18.04 13.94
CA ILE A 235 -2.22 18.22 12.54
C ILE A 235 -1.23 19.10 11.78
N GLU A 236 -0.40 19.90 12.47
CA GLU A 236 0.63 20.75 11.90
C GLU A 236 1.87 19.96 11.41
N ILE A 237 2.06 18.73 11.86
CA ILE A 237 3.17 17.88 11.44
C ILE A 237 2.77 17.15 10.15
N VAL A 238 2.97 17.83 9.01
CA VAL A 238 2.61 17.31 7.69
C VAL A 238 3.85 16.80 6.99
N PRO A 239 3.92 15.49 6.63
CA PRO A 239 5.03 14.98 5.83
C PRO A 239 5.09 15.66 4.46
N GLY A 240 6.26 16.17 4.07
CA GLY A 240 6.45 16.84 2.79
C GLY A 240 6.56 15.88 1.60
N SER A 241 6.82 14.61 1.86
CA SER A 241 6.99 13.56 0.86
C SER A 241 6.58 12.19 1.41
N ILE A 242 6.51 11.19 0.52
CA ILE A 242 6.30 9.80 0.94
C ILE A 242 7.45 9.30 1.82
N ARG A 243 8.69 9.72 1.54
CA ARG A 243 9.85 9.32 2.35
C ARG A 243 9.81 9.97 3.75
N ASP A 244 9.37 11.22 3.87
CA ASP A 244 9.15 11.87 5.16
C ASP A 244 8.01 11.19 5.94
N PHE A 245 6.91 10.85 5.27
CA PHE A 245 5.84 10.05 5.88
C PHE A 245 6.37 8.73 6.46
N LEU A 246 7.15 8.00 5.68
CA LEU A 246 7.73 6.73 6.10
C LEU A 246 8.71 6.89 7.27
N SER A 247 9.58 7.89 7.21
CA SER A 247 10.58 8.16 8.25
C SER A 247 9.93 8.56 9.59
N ILE A 248 8.86 9.36 9.54
CA ILE A 248 8.06 9.72 10.73
C ILE A 248 7.28 8.50 11.25
N THR A 249 6.62 7.75 10.35
CA THR A 249 5.83 6.57 10.70
C THR A 249 6.69 5.47 11.33
N TYR A 250 7.96 5.36 10.95
CA TYR A 250 8.93 4.42 11.55
C TYR A 250 9.06 4.59 13.08
N HIS A 251 8.79 5.79 13.60
CA HIS A 251 8.85 6.08 15.04
C HIS A 251 7.47 5.99 15.72
N CYS A 252 6.43 5.60 15.00
CA CYS A 252 5.10 5.41 15.57
C CYS A 252 4.93 3.98 16.08
N ASN A 253 4.11 3.80 17.10
CA ASN A 253 3.74 2.49 17.61
C ASN A 253 2.85 1.71 16.64
N ALA A 254 1.98 2.43 15.91
CA ALA A 254 1.13 1.83 14.89
C ALA A 254 0.60 2.87 13.90
N LEU A 255 0.06 2.37 12.76
CA LEU A 255 -0.78 3.16 11.87
C LEU A 255 -2.23 2.66 11.97
N ILE A 256 -3.17 3.60 12.18
CA ILE A 256 -4.60 3.30 12.38
C ILE A 256 -5.44 4.11 11.37
N GLY A 257 -6.47 3.53 10.80
CA GLY A 257 -7.48 4.27 10.03
C GLY A 257 -7.84 3.67 8.67
N ASN A 258 -8.18 4.53 7.72
CA ASN A 258 -8.68 4.11 6.39
C ASN A 258 -7.69 3.24 5.63
N GLU A 259 -8.21 2.23 4.92
CA GLU A 259 -7.44 1.39 4.01
C GLU A 259 -6.77 2.21 2.90
N GLY A 260 -5.62 1.74 2.43
CA GLY A 260 -4.93 2.39 1.31
C GLY A 260 -3.42 2.20 1.30
N GLY A 261 -2.76 3.01 0.47
CA GLY A 261 -1.32 2.95 0.29
C GLY A 261 -0.51 3.16 1.58
N ALA A 262 -0.99 4.02 2.49
CA ALA A 262 -0.33 4.29 3.76
C ALA A 262 -0.22 3.04 4.64
N VAL A 263 -1.31 2.24 4.71
CA VAL A 263 -1.33 0.97 5.45
C VAL A 263 -0.30 -0.01 4.89
N ASN A 264 -0.29 -0.20 3.56
CA ASN A 264 0.67 -1.12 2.93
C ASN A 264 2.12 -0.65 3.09
N MET A 265 2.36 0.66 3.08
CA MET A 265 3.67 1.24 3.34
C MET A 265 4.11 1.05 4.79
N ALA A 266 3.20 1.21 5.77
CA ALA A 266 3.49 0.96 7.18
C ALA A 266 3.86 -0.53 7.41
N LYS A 267 3.09 -1.47 6.84
CA LYS A 267 3.41 -2.90 6.89
C LYS A 267 4.78 -3.22 6.28
N ALA A 268 5.18 -2.50 5.22
CA ALA A 268 6.44 -2.70 4.53
C ALA A 268 7.69 -2.16 5.28
N ILE A 269 7.48 -1.39 6.34
CA ILE A 269 8.50 -0.93 7.29
C ILE A 269 8.28 -1.53 8.69
N ASP A 270 7.54 -2.63 8.76
CA ASP A 270 7.28 -3.41 9.99
C ASP A 270 6.50 -2.66 11.09
N ILE A 271 5.71 -1.65 10.75
CA ILE A 271 4.85 -0.92 11.69
C ILE A 271 3.47 -1.61 11.77
N PRO A 272 2.98 -1.92 12.99
CA PRO A 272 1.66 -2.48 13.21
C PRO A 272 0.54 -1.65 12.59
N THR A 273 -0.54 -2.29 12.12
CA THR A 273 -1.64 -1.57 11.46
C THR A 273 -3.01 -2.01 11.95
N PHE A 274 -3.90 -1.05 12.21
CA PHE A 274 -5.34 -1.28 12.35
C PHE A 274 -6.08 -0.62 11.18
N THR A 275 -6.69 -1.41 10.32
CA THR A 275 -7.22 -0.96 9.04
C THR A 275 -8.74 -1.00 9.01
N ILE A 276 -9.38 0.13 8.76
CA ILE A 276 -10.82 0.23 8.52
C ILE A 276 -11.06 0.16 7.01
N PHE A 277 -11.56 -0.96 6.52
CA PHE A 277 -11.87 -1.14 5.10
C PHE A 277 -13.15 -0.43 4.71
N SER A 278 -13.13 0.15 3.51
CA SER A 278 -14.35 0.68 2.91
C SER A 278 -15.35 -0.45 2.62
N THR A 279 -16.61 -0.17 2.84
CA THR A 279 -17.74 -1.13 2.74
C THR A 279 -17.89 -1.81 1.39
N TRP A 280 -17.25 -1.29 0.32
CA TRP A 280 -17.32 -1.84 -1.03
C TRP A 280 -16.01 -2.48 -1.52
N ILE A 281 -14.94 -2.43 -0.75
CA ILE A 281 -13.66 -3.06 -1.10
C ILE A 281 -13.68 -4.53 -0.68
N ILE A 282 -13.19 -5.41 -1.54
CA ILE A 282 -13.00 -6.82 -1.18
C ILE A 282 -11.82 -6.91 -0.22
N LYS A 283 -12.09 -7.09 1.06
CA LYS A 283 -11.08 -7.17 2.13
C LYS A 283 -10.06 -8.26 1.83
N GLU A 284 -10.49 -9.46 1.47
CA GLU A 284 -9.63 -10.63 1.22
C GLU A 284 -8.64 -10.40 0.08
N ALA A 285 -8.98 -9.56 -0.89
CA ALA A 285 -8.10 -9.27 -2.02
C ALA A 285 -6.95 -8.33 -1.65
N TRP A 286 -7.18 -7.40 -0.70
CA TRP A 286 -6.25 -6.31 -0.39
C TRP A 286 -5.67 -6.35 1.02
N ASN A 287 -6.25 -7.16 1.91
CA ASN A 287 -5.75 -7.34 3.26
C ASN A 287 -4.56 -8.32 3.25
N SER A 288 -3.39 -7.79 3.54
CA SER A 288 -2.16 -8.59 3.62
C SER A 288 -1.70 -8.76 5.07
N PHE A 289 -1.19 -9.94 5.38
CA PHE A 289 -0.55 -10.27 6.67
C PHE A 289 -1.46 -10.04 7.88
N GLU A 290 -2.76 -10.26 7.72
CA GLU A 290 -3.72 -10.27 8.84
C GLU A 290 -3.33 -11.36 9.84
N ASN A 291 -3.11 -10.98 11.09
CA ASN A 291 -2.74 -11.94 12.13
C ASN A 291 -3.48 -11.71 13.46
N GLY A 292 -4.44 -10.77 13.48
CA GLY A 292 -5.25 -10.46 14.65
C GLY A 292 -4.52 -9.76 15.80
N SER A 293 -3.24 -9.41 15.64
CA SER A 293 -2.42 -8.77 16.68
C SER A 293 -1.67 -7.54 16.18
N THR A 294 -0.67 -7.71 15.31
CA THR A 294 0.10 -6.61 14.74
C THR A 294 -0.52 -6.04 13.47
N ASN A 295 -1.25 -6.86 12.71
CA ASN A 295 -2.03 -6.41 11.58
C ASN A 295 -3.48 -6.85 11.77
N VAL A 296 -4.33 -5.89 12.07
CA VAL A 296 -5.75 -6.08 12.31
C VAL A 296 -6.54 -5.27 11.30
N SER A 297 -7.59 -5.83 10.77
CA SER A 297 -8.49 -5.12 9.87
C SER A 297 -9.94 -5.42 10.16
N VAL A 298 -10.79 -4.43 9.90
CA VAL A 298 -12.23 -4.53 10.08
C VAL A 298 -12.96 -4.10 8.81
N HIS A 299 -14.03 -4.83 8.49
CA HIS A 299 -14.91 -4.53 7.38
C HIS A 299 -16.37 -4.73 7.82
N LEU A 300 -17.32 -3.99 7.25
CA LEU A 300 -18.73 -4.16 7.61
C LEU A 300 -19.21 -5.61 7.46
N GLN A 301 -18.70 -6.33 6.47
CA GLN A 301 -19.05 -7.74 6.24
C GLN A 301 -18.67 -8.66 7.41
N ASP A 302 -17.67 -8.31 8.21
CA ASP A 302 -17.25 -9.09 9.38
C ASP A 302 -18.32 -9.09 10.47
N PHE A 303 -19.18 -8.05 10.51
CA PHE A 303 -20.22 -7.84 11.53
C PHE A 303 -21.63 -8.03 10.99
N LYS A 304 -21.86 -7.73 9.71
CA LYS A 304 -23.17 -7.80 9.03
C LYS A 304 -23.05 -8.56 7.70
N PRO A 305 -22.68 -9.84 7.72
CA PRO A 305 -22.45 -10.63 6.50
C PRO A 305 -23.73 -10.80 5.65
N GLU A 306 -24.91 -10.68 6.27
CA GLU A 306 -26.21 -10.77 5.59
C GLU A 306 -26.40 -9.68 4.52
N ILE A 307 -25.80 -8.49 4.68
CA ILE A 307 -25.85 -7.40 3.69
C ILE A 307 -25.20 -7.84 2.37
N TYR A 308 -24.12 -8.62 2.46
CA TYR A 308 -23.29 -9.04 1.31
C TYR A 308 -23.68 -10.40 0.74
N LYS A 309 -24.73 -11.05 1.28
CA LYS A 309 -25.12 -12.41 0.89
C LYS A 309 -25.40 -12.50 -0.62
N GLY A 310 -24.63 -13.35 -1.30
CA GLY A 310 -24.77 -13.62 -2.73
C GLY A 310 -24.20 -12.55 -3.67
N LYS A 311 -23.46 -11.56 -3.13
CA LYS A 311 -22.82 -10.49 -3.90
C LYS A 311 -21.40 -10.24 -3.40
N TYR A 312 -20.53 -9.75 -4.28
CA TYR A 312 -19.21 -9.28 -3.88
C TYR A 312 -19.26 -7.83 -3.38
N ALA A 313 -18.38 -7.47 -2.45
CA ALA A 313 -18.34 -6.13 -1.88
C ALA A 313 -18.25 -5.02 -2.93
N PHE A 314 -17.51 -5.23 -4.04
CA PHE A 314 -17.35 -4.21 -5.09
C PHE A 314 -18.67 -3.84 -5.80
N GLU A 315 -19.70 -4.70 -5.75
CA GLU A 315 -21.01 -4.42 -6.33
C GLU A 315 -21.75 -3.31 -5.57
N PHE A 316 -21.40 -3.09 -4.30
CA PHE A 316 -21.96 -2.07 -3.42
C PHE A 316 -21.26 -0.71 -3.52
N LYS A 317 -20.41 -0.49 -4.52
CA LYS A 317 -19.68 0.79 -4.66
C LYS A 317 -20.57 2.03 -4.68
N ASN A 318 -21.76 1.93 -5.24
CA ASN A 318 -22.71 3.06 -5.29
C ASN A 318 -23.45 3.26 -3.96
N GLU A 319 -23.54 2.25 -3.14
CA GLU A 319 -24.21 2.23 -1.85
C GLU A 319 -23.22 2.43 -0.68
N ALA A 320 -21.93 2.63 -1.00
CA ALA A 320 -20.85 2.70 0.00
C ALA A 320 -21.13 3.71 1.13
N LEU A 321 -21.65 4.89 0.80
CA LEU A 321 -21.92 5.95 1.78
C LEU A 321 -23.09 5.60 2.71
N SER A 322 -24.15 4.96 2.20
CA SER A 322 -25.25 4.51 3.04
C SER A 322 -24.86 3.33 3.93
N LEU A 323 -24.01 2.42 3.41
CA LEU A 323 -23.53 1.28 4.18
C LEU A 323 -22.59 1.68 5.33
N TYR A 324 -21.93 2.83 5.24
CA TYR A 324 -21.16 3.34 6.38
C TYR A 324 -22.06 3.68 7.59
N GLN A 325 -23.34 4.00 7.39
CA GLN A 325 -24.26 4.24 8.51
C GLN A 325 -24.47 2.97 9.36
N GLU A 326 -24.29 1.80 8.73
CA GLU A 326 -24.36 0.50 9.38
C GLU A 326 -23.01 0.06 9.99
N PHE A 327 -21.91 0.76 9.69
CA PHE A 327 -20.55 0.44 10.12
C PHE A 327 -20.08 1.39 11.21
N THR A 328 -20.76 1.41 12.34
CA THR A 328 -20.44 2.26 13.50
C THR A 328 -19.19 1.77 14.23
N PRO A 329 -18.43 2.66 14.91
CA PRO A 329 -17.22 2.28 15.66
C PRO A 329 -17.45 1.22 16.73
N ASP A 330 -18.63 1.20 17.35
CA ASP A 330 -18.98 0.26 18.44
C ASP A 330 -18.84 -1.20 17.99
N LEU A 331 -19.01 -1.49 16.70
CA LEU A 331 -18.89 -2.85 16.16
C LEU A 331 -17.48 -3.43 16.33
N PHE A 332 -16.44 -2.60 16.28
CA PHE A 332 -15.07 -3.04 16.36
C PHE A 332 -14.26 -2.46 17.52
N GLU A 333 -14.93 -1.80 18.47
CA GLU A 333 -14.31 -1.16 19.61
C GLU A 333 -13.41 -2.12 20.41
N ASN A 334 -13.86 -3.36 20.61
CA ASN A 334 -13.09 -4.38 21.33
C ASN A 334 -11.80 -4.79 20.59
N GLN A 335 -11.86 -4.96 19.27
CA GLN A 335 -10.67 -5.25 18.46
C GLN A 335 -9.68 -4.08 18.47
N LEU A 336 -10.21 -2.84 18.38
CA LEU A 336 -9.40 -1.63 18.47
C LEU A 336 -8.74 -1.51 19.85
N LEU A 337 -9.48 -1.77 20.94
CA LEU A 337 -8.93 -1.75 22.31
C LEU A 337 -7.77 -2.73 22.46
N GLN A 338 -7.96 -3.98 22.06
CA GLN A 338 -6.90 -5.00 22.11
C GLN A 338 -5.68 -4.57 21.30
N PHE A 339 -5.90 -4.03 20.10
CA PHE A 339 -4.82 -3.58 19.22
C PHE A 339 -4.00 -2.45 19.85
N ILE A 340 -4.64 -1.37 20.35
CA ILE A 340 -3.92 -0.22 20.91
C ILE A 340 -3.27 -0.52 22.27
N GLN A 341 -3.73 -1.55 22.98
CA GLN A 341 -3.08 -2.01 24.22
C GLN A 341 -1.80 -2.79 23.95
N ASN A 342 -1.82 -3.63 22.89
CA ASN A 342 -0.72 -4.52 22.55
C ASN A 342 0.41 -3.82 21.77
N ASN A 343 0.11 -2.73 21.08
CA ASN A 343 1.02 -1.98 20.24
C ASN A 343 1.13 -0.53 20.73
#